data_3e1060ab827748836ddb7dfe99586ee1
#
_entry.id   3e1060ab827748836ddb7dfe99586ee1
#
_cell.length_a   1.000
_cell.length_b   1.000
_cell.length_c   1.000
_cell.angle_alpha   90.00
_cell.angle_beta   90.00
_cell.angle_gamma   90.00
#
_symmetry.space_group_name_H-M   'P 1'
#
loop_
_entity.id
_entity.type
_entity.pdbx_description
1 polymer ?
#
loop_
_entity_poly.entity_id
_entity_poly.type
_entity_poly.pdbx_seq_one_letter_code
_entity_poly.pdbx_strand_id
1 'polypeptide(L)'
;LNKYAPPKLFEPGEKYLYSNTGYVLLASILEKVSGRDFIEFCNTEIFNKLKMNHTAIRSLAEKATIKNFALGHVFVPERNAYIRADSFPSSNYTIWLGNRKGPGRISSTAEDLLKWDQALYTNYLLSQTTLEEAFTPMLLNNGAISNYGFGWDLIPEHNIVWHNGDNPGYKTLIIRFLKTKTTLIVLCNNATDEFVNLTDQLKKIILSK
;
A
#
# COMPACT_ATOMS: atom_id res chain seq x y z
N LEU A 1 -11.08 0.72 21.29
CA LEU A 1 -12.38 1.03 20.67
C LEU A 1 -13.46 1.37 21.71
N ASN A 2 -13.55 0.65 22.84
CA ASN A 2 -14.62 0.87 23.84
C ASN A 2 -14.62 2.28 24.45
N LYS A 3 -13.50 2.99 24.51
CA LYS A 3 -13.41 4.36 25.06
C LYS A 3 -13.90 5.42 24.07
N TYR A 4 -13.86 5.15 22.78
CA TYR A 4 -14.17 6.09 21.70
C TYR A 4 -15.12 5.48 20.67
N ALA A 5 -16.07 4.62 21.11
CA ALA A 5 -17.02 3.96 20.23
C ALA A 5 -17.66 4.98 19.26
N PRO A 6 -17.11 5.22 18.07
CA PRO A 6 -17.73 6.12 17.13
C PRO A 6 -19.07 5.54 16.68
N PRO A 7 -20.03 6.37 16.31
CA PRO A 7 -21.28 5.87 15.78
C PRO A 7 -21.02 5.02 14.54
N LYS A 8 -21.83 4.00 14.37
CA LYS A 8 -21.83 3.17 13.19
C LYS A 8 -22.16 4.01 11.97
N LEU A 9 -21.36 3.92 10.92
CA LEU A 9 -21.54 4.69 9.70
C LEU A 9 -22.59 4.04 8.78
N PHE A 10 -22.63 2.72 8.70
CA PHE A 10 -23.53 1.91 7.88
C PHE A 10 -23.49 0.44 8.31
N GLU A 11 -24.42 -0.37 7.83
CA GLU A 11 -24.46 -1.81 8.08
C GLU A 11 -23.41 -2.56 7.23
N PRO A 12 -22.90 -3.71 7.68
CA PRO A 12 -22.04 -4.56 6.88
C PRO A 12 -22.67 -4.91 5.53
N GLY A 13 -21.90 -4.74 4.45
CA GLY A 13 -22.38 -4.97 3.09
C GLY A 13 -23.22 -3.85 2.48
N GLU A 14 -23.55 -2.80 3.22
CA GLU A 14 -24.38 -1.69 2.72
C GLU A 14 -23.58 -0.75 1.81
N LYS A 15 -22.33 -0.43 2.18
CA LYS A 15 -21.49 0.51 1.47
C LYS A 15 -20.02 0.12 1.53
N TYR A 16 -19.25 0.62 0.56
CA TYR A 16 -17.80 0.65 0.62
C TYR A 16 -17.32 1.98 1.19
N LEU A 17 -16.34 1.90 2.09
CA LEU A 17 -15.57 3.05 2.55
C LEU A 17 -14.13 2.63 2.82
N TYR A 18 -13.16 3.25 2.14
CA TYR A 18 -11.75 3.02 2.38
C TYR A 18 -11.38 3.33 3.84
N SER A 19 -10.66 2.42 4.49
CA SER A 19 -10.36 2.55 5.91
C SER A 19 -8.96 2.05 6.27
N ASN A 20 -8.04 2.96 6.54
CA ASN A 20 -6.76 2.63 7.16
C ASN A 20 -6.93 1.95 8.53
N THR A 21 -7.96 2.36 9.31
CA THR A 21 -8.27 1.75 10.61
C THR A 21 -8.65 0.28 10.45
N GLY A 22 -9.38 -0.08 9.40
CA GLY A 22 -9.69 -1.47 9.08
C GLY A 22 -8.42 -2.31 8.92
N TYR A 23 -7.42 -1.81 8.20
CA TYR A 23 -6.14 -2.51 8.02
C TYR A 23 -5.27 -2.56 9.29
N VAL A 24 -5.37 -1.58 10.19
CA VAL A 24 -4.76 -1.68 11.53
C VAL A 24 -5.40 -2.81 12.33
N LEU A 25 -6.72 -2.94 12.26
CA LEU A 25 -7.45 -4.02 12.94
C LEU A 25 -7.09 -5.39 12.32
N LEU A 26 -6.99 -5.50 10.99
CA LEU A 26 -6.54 -6.73 10.33
C LEU A 26 -5.14 -7.14 10.77
N ALA A 27 -4.19 -6.19 10.90
CA ALA A 27 -2.87 -6.49 11.45
C ALA A 27 -2.94 -7.02 12.89
N SER A 28 -3.81 -6.44 13.73
CA SER A 28 -4.01 -6.91 15.11
C SER A 28 -4.69 -8.30 15.17
N ILE A 29 -5.59 -8.59 14.24
CA ILE A 29 -6.21 -9.93 14.10
C ILE A 29 -5.14 -10.94 13.69
N LEU A 30 -4.29 -10.58 12.72
CA LEU A 30 -3.17 -11.42 12.28
C LEU A 30 -2.25 -11.78 13.44
N GLU A 31 -1.87 -10.81 14.28
CA GLU A 31 -1.06 -11.06 15.47
C GLU A 31 -1.75 -12.04 16.43
N LYS A 32 -3.02 -11.85 16.67
CA LYS A 32 -3.80 -12.71 17.58
C LYS A 32 -3.92 -14.14 17.05
N VAL A 33 -4.14 -14.31 15.75
CA VAL A 33 -4.33 -15.63 15.12
C VAL A 33 -3.00 -16.36 14.96
N SER A 34 -1.93 -15.64 14.57
CA SER A 34 -0.60 -16.24 14.35
C SER A 34 0.21 -16.43 15.64
N GLY A 35 -0.15 -15.73 16.73
CA GLY A 35 0.64 -15.69 17.97
C GLY A 35 1.96 -14.93 17.81
N ARG A 36 2.17 -14.21 16.72
CA ARG A 36 3.41 -13.48 16.39
C ARG A 36 3.16 -12.00 16.21
N ASP A 37 4.16 -11.16 16.47
CA ASP A 37 4.13 -9.74 16.12
C ASP A 37 3.97 -9.55 14.61
N PHE A 38 3.24 -8.51 14.20
CA PHE A 38 2.97 -8.22 12.79
C PHE A 38 4.24 -8.04 11.94
N ILE A 39 5.25 -7.36 12.52
CA ILE A 39 6.52 -7.11 11.82
C ILE A 39 7.30 -8.42 11.66
N GLU A 40 7.37 -9.22 12.73
CA GLU A 40 7.98 -10.54 12.70
C GLU A 40 7.30 -11.44 11.67
N PHE A 41 5.96 -11.46 11.66
CA PHE A 41 5.20 -12.24 10.69
C PHE A 41 5.53 -11.82 9.25
N CYS A 42 5.49 -10.52 8.94
CA CYS A 42 5.82 -10.03 7.60
C CYS A 42 7.25 -10.39 7.19
N ASN A 43 8.21 -10.26 8.11
CA ASN A 43 9.60 -10.60 7.86
C ASN A 43 9.76 -12.09 7.54
N THR A 44 9.19 -12.97 8.37
CA THR A 44 9.39 -14.42 8.24
C THR A 44 8.57 -15.04 7.12
N GLU A 45 7.32 -14.63 6.97
CA GLU A 45 6.40 -15.26 6.02
C GLU A 45 6.45 -14.66 4.62
N ILE A 46 6.95 -13.42 4.48
CA ILE A 46 6.97 -12.73 3.19
C ILE A 46 8.38 -12.31 2.81
N PHE A 47 8.98 -11.36 3.54
CA PHE A 47 10.18 -10.67 3.05
C PHE A 47 11.39 -11.60 2.95
N ASN A 48 11.65 -12.41 3.98
CA ASN A 48 12.77 -13.37 3.98
C ASN A 48 12.55 -14.50 2.96
N LYS A 49 11.32 -15.03 2.87
CA LYS A 49 10.99 -16.07 1.89
C LYS A 49 11.24 -15.63 0.46
N LEU A 50 10.94 -14.37 0.16
CA LEU A 50 11.12 -13.78 -1.16
C LEU A 50 12.49 -13.13 -1.36
N LYS A 51 13.38 -13.18 -0.36
CA LYS A 51 14.69 -12.50 -0.38
C LYS A 51 14.55 -11.00 -0.70
N MET A 52 13.55 -10.36 -0.09
CA MET A 52 13.31 -8.92 -0.20
C MET A 52 14.20 -8.18 0.81
N ASN A 53 15.51 -8.20 0.57
CA ASN A 53 16.54 -7.79 1.53
C ASN A 53 16.53 -6.29 1.85
N HIS A 54 15.88 -5.47 1.01
CA HIS A 54 15.74 -4.03 1.21
C HIS A 54 14.35 -3.62 1.69
N THR A 55 13.51 -4.61 2.04
CA THR A 55 12.13 -4.40 2.48
C THR A 55 12.00 -4.67 3.97
N ALA A 56 11.40 -3.73 4.69
CA ALA A 56 11.04 -3.91 6.10
C ALA A 56 10.01 -2.87 6.56
N ILE A 57 9.39 -3.15 7.69
CA ILE A 57 8.59 -2.17 8.44
C ILE A 57 9.54 -1.51 9.44
N ARG A 58 9.83 -0.21 9.24
CA ARG A 58 10.87 0.51 9.98
C ARG A 58 10.29 1.69 10.75
N SER A 59 10.82 1.92 11.94
CA SER A 59 10.65 3.16 12.68
C SER A 59 11.41 4.31 12.00
N LEU A 60 11.12 5.55 12.40
CA LEU A 60 11.87 6.72 11.92
C LEU A 60 13.37 6.64 12.31
N ALA A 61 13.65 6.15 13.51
CA ALA A 61 15.04 5.99 13.99
C ALA A 61 15.82 5.00 13.11
N GLU A 62 15.22 3.85 12.79
CA GLU A 62 15.84 2.86 11.89
C GLU A 62 16.05 3.42 10.48
N LYS A 63 15.07 4.17 9.94
CA LYS A 63 15.21 4.82 8.61
C LYS A 63 16.40 5.78 8.57
N ALA A 64 16.65 6.50 9.65
CA ALA A 64 17.75 7.46 9.75
C ALA A 64 19.15 6.80 9.69
N THR A 65 19.27 5.50 9.97
CA THR A 65 20.54 4.76 9.91
C THR A 65 20.82 4.12 8.56
N ILE A 66 19.85 4.13 7.63
CA ILE A 66 20.01 3.48 6.33
C ILE A 66 20.75 4.41 5.38
N LYS A 67 21.89 3.95 4.89
CA LYS A 67 22.64 4.67 3.85
C LYS A 67 21.80 4.79 2.57
N ASN A 68 21.74 5.99 2.01
CA ASN A 68 21.00 6.29 0.77
C ASN A 68 19.49 6.03 0.88
N PHE A 69 18.89 6.13 2.08
CA PHE A 69 17.44 6.10 2.19
C PHE A 69 16.82 7.29 1.46
N ALA A 70 15.88 7.04 0.57
CA ALA A 70 15.15 8.09 -0.15
C ALA A 70 14.22 8.84 0.82
N LEU A 71 14.69 9.98 1.34
CA LEU A 71 13.91 10.82 2.25
C LEU A 71 12.77 11.51 1.48
N GLY A 72 11.58 11.52 2.09
CA GLY A 72 10.41 12.14 1.50
C GLY A 72 10.46 13.67 1.54
N HIS A 73 10.05 14.32 0.46
CA HIS A 73 9.99 15.77 0.31
C HIS A 73 8.61 16.25 -0.08
N VAL A 74 8.23 17.41 0.40
CA VAL A 74 7.01 18.15 0.01
C VAL A 74 7.39 19.49 -0.60
N PHE A 75 6.68 19.92 -1.62
CA PHE A 75 6.85 21.25 -2.18
C PHE A 75 6.20 22.28 -1.29
N VAL A 76 6.92 23.34 -0.97
CA VAL A 76 6.45 24.47 -0.17
C VAL A 76 6.41 25.69 -1.07
N PRO A 77 5.21 26.12 -1.56
CA PRO A 77 5.07 27.21 -2.54
C PRO A 77 5.70 28.53 -2.07
N GLU A 78 5.54 28.88 -0.78
CA GLU A 78 6.06 30.13 -0.19
C GLU A 78 7.59 30.23 -0.23
N ARG A 79 8.26 29.07 -0.33
CA ARG A 79 9.73 28.97 -0.41
C ARG A 79 10.21 28.59 -1.80
N ASN A 80 9.30 28.28 -2.71
CA ASN A 80 9.59 27.72 -4.03
C ASN A 80 10.63 26.59 -3.97
N ALA A 81 10.48 25.68 -3.00
CA ALA A 81 11.46 24.65 -2.70
C ALA A 81 10.81 23.37 -2.17
N TYR A 82 11.47 22.23 -2.42
CA TYR A 82 11.17 20.98 -1.78
C TYR A 82 11.87 20.89 -0.43
N ILE A 83 11.11 20.59 0.61
CA ILE A 83 11.59 20.46 1.98
C ILE A 83 11.30 19.05 2.47
N ARG A 84 12.16 18.51 3.33
CA ARG A 84 11.94 17.22 3.97
C ARG A 84 10.59 17.20 4.67
N ALA A 85 9.78 16.19 4.36
CA ALA A 85 8.43 16.06 4.90
C ALA A 85 8.39 15.93 6.44
N ASP A 86 9.41 15.32 7.03
CA ASP A 86 9.54 15.14 8.47
C ASP A 86 9.95 16.43 9.23
N SER A 87 10.45 17.43 8.52
CA SER A 87 10.78 18.75 9.09
C SER A 87 9.73 19.82 8.83
N PHE A 88 8.69 19.53 8.06
CA PHE A 88 7.62 20.46 7.74
C PHE A 88 6.47 20.35 8.76
N PRO A 89 6.05 21.47 9.41
CA PRO A 89 5.10 21.41 10.52
C PRO A 89 3.78 20.71 10.22
N SER A 90 3.21 20.90 9.03
CA SER A 90 1.97 20.25 8.62
C SER A 90 2.11 18.73 8.40
N SER A 91 3.34 18.25 8.25
CA SER A 91 3.67 16.82 8.07
C SER A 91 4.14 16.14 9.35
N ASN A 92 4.14 16.81 10.48
CA ASN A 92 4.54 16.26 11.78
C ASN A 92 3.77 15.00 12.18
N TYR A 93 2.58 14.79 11.63
CA TYR A 93 1.84 13.57 11.88
C TYR A 93 2.55 12.30 11.36
N THR A 94 3.56 12.41 10.48
CA THR A 94 4.39 11.27 10.09
C THR A 94 5.12 10.65 11.27
N ILE A 95 5.48 11.46 12.27
CA ILE A 95 6.10 11.02 13.52
C ILE A 95 5.13 10.11 14.29
N TRP A 96 3.87 10.51 14.40
CA TRP A 96 2.81 9.76 15.08
C TRP A 96 2.47 8.45 14.38
N LEU A 97 2.64 8.40 13.06
CA LEU A 97 2.47 7.18 12.28
C LEU A 97 3.67 6.24 12.40
N GLY A 98 4.75 6.66 13.09
CA GLY A 98 5.99 5.91 13.26
C GLY A 98 5.83 4.49 13.78
N ASN A 99 4.83 4.22 14.61
CA ASN A 99 4.57 2.91 15.21
C ASN A 99 3.28 2.25 14.68
N ARG A 100 2.66 2.79 13.64
CA ARG A 100 1.43 2.22 13.07
C ARG A 100 1.71 0.91 12.34
N LYS A 101 0.96 -0.13 12.66
CA LYS A 101 0.95 -1.42 11.96
C LYS A 101 -0.14 -1.43 10.88
N GLY A 102 0.01 -2.29 9.89
CA GLY A 102 -0.93 -2.42 8.78
C GLY A 102 -0.64 -1.42 7.67
N PRO A 103 -1.48 -0.40 7.41
CA PRO A 103 -1.38 0.42 6.22
C PRO A 103 -0.16 1.33 6.22
N GLY A 104 0.54 1.42 5.08
CA GLY A 104 1.51 2.46 4.77
C GLY A 104 2.84 2.43 5.55
N ARG A 105 3.29 1.28 6.03
CA ARG A 105 4.49 1.19 6.89
C ARG A 105 5.70 0.54 6.25
N ILE A 106 5.52 -0.15 5.15
CA ILE A 106 6.59 -0.87 4.47
C ILE A 106 7.49 0.12 3.72
N SER A 107 8.80 0.03 3.98
CA SER A 107 9.83 0.65 3.14
C SER A 107 10.41 -0.42 2.24
N SER A 108 10.52 -0.17 0.94
CA SER A 108 10.96 -1.16 -0.04
C SER A 108 11.70 -0.52 -1.20
N THR A 109 12.17 -1.34 -2.13
CA THR A 109 12.66 -0.95 -3.45
C THR A 109 11.75 -1.51 -4.54
N ALA A 110 11.84 -0.99 -5.76
CA ALA A 110 11.07 -1.51 -6.89
C ALA A 110 11.43 -2.97 -7.21
N GLU A 111 12.71 -3.34 -7.06
CA GLU A 111 13.20 -4.70 -7.27
C GLU A 111 12.60 -5.70 -6.26
N ASP A 112 12.52 -5.32 -4.99
CA ASP A 112 11.93 -6.19 -3.97
C ASP A 112 10.40 -6.30 -4.15
N LEU A 113 9.74 -5.21 -4.51
CA LEU A 113 8.31 -5.24 -4.85
C LEU A 113 8.04 -6.09 -6.10
N LEU A 114 8.96 -6.12 -7.07
CA LEU A 114 8.85 -7.02 -8.22
C LEU A 114 8.95 -8.49 -7.80
N LYS A 115 9.82 -8.85 -6.85
CA LYS A 115 9.89 -10.22 -6.32
C LYS A 115 8.56 -10.62 -5.68
N TRP A 116 7.95 -9.72 -4.90
CA TRP A 116 6.64 -9.94 -4.30
C TRP A 116 5.55 -10.08 -5.37
N ASP A 117 5.52 -9.19 -6.36
CA ASP A 117 4.59 -9.26 -7.48
C ASP A 117 4.66 -10.60 -8.21
N GLN A 118 5.88 -11.06 -8.55
CA GLN A 118 6.09 -12.33 -9.25
C GLN A 118 5.66 -13.54 -8.41
N ALA A 119 5.85 -13.49 -7.10
CA ALA A 119 5.41 -14.55 -6.18
C ALA A 119 3.88 -14.70 -6.17
N LEU A 120 3.12 -13.64 -6.40
CA LEU A 120 1.66 -13.68 -6.49
C LEU A 120 1.12 -14.39 -7.74
N TYR A 121 1.96 -14.71 -8.73
CA TYR A 121 1.60 -15.59 -9.86
C TYR A 121 1.85 -17.08 -9.60
N THR A 122 2.24 -17.40 -8.38
CA THR A 122 2.56 -18.76 -7.94
C THR A 122 1.78 -19.13 -6.67
N ASN A 123 1.83 -20.39 -6.25
CA ASN A 123 1.27 -20.81 -4.97
C ASN A 123 2.27 -20.68 -3.80
N TYR A 124 3.33 -19.88 -3.96
CA TYR A 124 4.41 -19.84 -2.97
C TYR A 124 4.02 -19.11 -1.68
N LEU A 125 3.30 -17.98 -1.80
CA LEU A 125 2.79 -17.21 -0.65
C LEU A 125 1.33 -17.52 -0.34
N LEU A 126 0.49 -17.54 -1.36
CA LEU A 126 -0.95 -17.73 -1.29
C LEU A 126 -1.40 -18.67 -2.40
N SER A 127 -2.49 -19.40 -2.20
CA SER A 127 -3.12 -20.17 -3.27
C SER A 127 -3.70 -19.23 -4.34
N GLN A 128 -3.76 -19.70 -5.59
CA GLN A 128 -4.39 -18.92 -6.66
C GLN A 128 -5.87 -18.66 -6.36
N THR A 129 -6.57 -19.60 -5.73
CA THR A 129 -7.97 -19.40 -5.29
C THR A 129 -8.10 -18.23 -4.30
N THR A 130 -7.18 -18.11 -3.34
CA THR A 130 -7.18 -16.95 -2.40
C THR A 130 -6.90 -15.63 -3.13
N LEU A 131 -6.05 -15.65 -4.15
CA LEU A 131 -5.77 -14.45 -4.96
C LEU A 131 -6.95 -14.09 -5.87
N GLU A 132 -7.64 -15.06 -6.44
CA GLU A 132 -8.89 -14.83 -7.19
C GLU A 132 -9.95 -14.18 -6.29
N GLU A 133 -10.10 -14.65 -5.05
CA GLU A 133 -10.98 -14.02 -4.07
C GLU A 133 -10.54 -12.59 -3.78
N ALA A 134 -9.23 -12.34 -3.57
CA ALA A 134 -8.68 -11.02 -3.29
C ALA A 134 -8.90 -10.02 -4.44
N PHE A 135 -9.03 -10.50 -5.68
CA PHE A 135 -9.25 -9.69 -6.88
C PHE A 135 -10.69 -9.73 -7.37
N THR A 136 -11.61 -10.25 -6.58
CA THR A 136 -13.05 -10.30 -6.92
C THR A 136 -13.76 -9.06 -6.37
N PRO A 137 -14.49 -8.32 -7.21
CA PRO A 137 -15.36 -7.23 -6.76
C PRO A 137 -16.43 -7.73 -5.79
N MET A 138 -16.74 -6.92 -4.78
CA MET A 138 -17.76 -7.26 -3.79
C MET A 138 -19.13 -6.77 -4.22
N LEU A 139 -20.12 -7.65 -4.21
CA LEU A 139 -21.53 -7.29 -4.37
C LEU A 139 -22.06 -6.75 -3.04
N LEU A 140 -22.58 -5.51 -3.06
CA LEU A 140 -23.21 -4.87 -1.92
C LEU A 140 -24.68 -5.31 -1.77
N ASN A 141 -25.26 -5.12 -0.59
CA ASN A 141 -26.63 -5.52 -0.29
C ASN A 141 -27.70 -4.88 -1.19
N ASN A 142 -27.39 -3.71 -1.75
CA ASN A 142 -28.28 -2.99 -2.69
C ASN A 142 -28.08 -3.40 -4.16
N GLY A 143 -27.25 -4.41 -4.44
CA GLY A 143 -26.93 -4.87 -5.78
C GLY A 143 -25.84 -4.07 -6.50
N ALA A 144 -25.30 -3.01 -5.89
CA ALA A 144 -24.16 -2.28 -6.45
C ALA A 144 -22.85 -3.09 -6.28
N ILE A 145 -21.89 -2.83 -7.16
CA ILE A 145 -20.58 -3.48 -7.12
C ILE A 145 -19.55 -2.52 -6.55
N SER A 146 -18.77 -2.99 -5.57
CA SER A 146 -17.57 -2.31 -5.10
C SER A 146 -16.35 -2.91 -5.78
N ASN A 147 -15.62 -2.11 -6.55
CA ASN A 147 -14.40 -2.51 -7.23
C ASN A 147 -13.16 -2.36 -6.32
N TYR A 148 -13.29 -2.77 -5.06
CA TYR A 148 -12.16 -2.85 -4.12
C TYR A 148 -12.13 -4.24 -3.48
N GLY A 149 -11.03 -4.95 -3.73
CA GLY A 149 -10.80 -6.28 -3.20
C GLY A 149 -10.03 -6.27 -1.88
N PHE A 150 -9.20 -7.27 -1.62
CA PHE A 150 -8.39 -7.34 -0.41
C PHE A 150 -7.15 -6.45 -0.53
N GLY A 151 -7.36 -5.12 -0.41
CA GLY A 151 -6.29 -4.12 -0.53
C GLY A 151 -5.93 -3.74 -1.96
N TRP A 152 -6.79 -3.99 -2.92
CA TRP A 152 -6.60 -3.69 -4.33
C TRP A 152 -7.81 -2.94 -4.90
N ASP A 153 -7.55 -1.86 -5.62
CA ASP A 153 -8.50 -1.30 -6.57
C ASP A 153 -8.53 -2.18 -7.81
N LEU A 154 -9.73 -2.44 -8.32
CA LEU A 154 -9.97 -3.41 -9.39
C LEU A 154 -10.52 -2.72 -10.64
N ILE A 155 -10.02 -3.12 -11.81
CA ILE A 155 -10.57 -2.77 -13.13
C ILE A 155 -10.83 -4.09 -13.86
N PRO A 156 -11.94 -4.78 -13.52
CA PRO A 156 -12.20 -6.16 -13.97
C PRO A 156 -12.22 -6.32 -15.49
N GLU A 157 -12.79 -5.35 -16.23
CA GLU A 157 -12.88 -5.35 -17.69
C GLU A 157 -11.51 -5.36 -18.38
N HIS A 158 -10.47 -4.91 -17.70
CA HIS A 158 -9.10 -4.91 -18.21
C HIS A 158 -8.18 -5.94 -17.54
N ASN A 159 -8.68 -6.72 -16.58
CA ASN A 159 -7.87 -7.62 -15.74
C ASN A 159 -6.69 -6.88 -15.07
N ILE A 160 -6.98 -5.71 -14.51
CA ILE A 160 -6.01 -4.86 -13.83
C ILE A 160 -6.36 -4.79 -12.35
N VAL A 161 -5.36 -4.94 -11.50
CA VAL A 161 -5.44 -4.61 -10.08
C VAL A 161 -4.33 -3.63 -9.74
N TRP A 162 -4.62 -2.65 -8.88
CA TRP A 162 -3.67 -1.60 -8.57
C TRP A 162 -3.88 -1.06 -7.16
N HIS A 163 -2.88 -0.40 -6.64
CA HIS A 163 -3.02 0.43 -5.44
C HIS A 163 -2.00 1.57 -5.47
N ASN A 164 -2.40 2.73 -4.96
CA ASN A 164 -1.50 3.85 -4.75
C ASN A 164 -1.12 4.01 -3.27
N GLY A 165 -0.06 4.74 -3.01
CA GLY A 165 0.31 5.19 -1.68
C GLY A 165 0.49 6.70 -1.68
N ASP A 166 -0.07 7.33 -0.66
CA ASP A 166 0.09 8.76 -0.39
C ASP A 166 0.46 8.94 1.09
N ASN A 167 1.72 9.24 1.31
CA ASN A 167 2.25 9.59 2.62
C ASN A 167 3.01 10.91 2.49
N PRO A 168 3.13 11.71 3.54
CA PRO A 168 3.88 12.95 3.45
C PRO A 168 5.28 12.74 2.88
N GLY A 169 5.53 13.40 1.76
CA GLY A 169 6.77 13.30 1.02
C GLY A 169 6.91 12.10 0.08
N TYR A 170 5.91 11.23 0.00
CA TYR A 170 5.97 10.02 -0.86
C TYR A 170 4.68 9.83 -1.63
N LYS A 171 4.81 9.54 -2.91
CA LYS A 171 3.75 9.05 -3.78
C LYS A 171 4.20 7.72 -4.38
N THR A 172 3.36 6.71 -4.31
CA THR A 172 3.70 5.38 -4.83
C THR A 172 2.56 4.78 -5.60
N LEU A 173 2.87 3.88 -6.51
CA LEU A 173 1.88 3.18 -7.32
C LEU A 173 2.40 1.79 -7.67
N ILE A 174 1.53 0.81 -7.59
CA ILE A 174 1.70 -0.49 -8.22
C ILE A 174 0.48 -0.79 -9.07
N ILE A 175 0.69 -1.19 -10.32
CA ILE A 175 -0.37 -1.63 -11.24
C ILE A 175 0.05 -2.96 -11.82
N ARG A 176 -0.83 -3.94 -11.73
CA ARG A 176 -0.62 -5.29 -12.23
C ARG A 176 -1.60 -5.56 -13.38
N PHE A 177 -1.08 -5.82 -14.56
CA PHE A 177 -1.81 -6.25 -15.74
C PHE A 177 -1.81 -7.79 -15.73
N LEU A 178 -2.84 -8.39 -15.11
CA LEU A 178 -2.85 -9.80 -14.77
C LEU A 178 -2.76 -10.71 -16.00
N LYS A 179 -3.39 -10.33 -17.11
CA LYS A 179 -3.39 -11.10 -18.36
C LYS A 179 -1.99 -11.20 -18.99
N THR A 180 -1.25 -10.11 -19.00
CA THR A 180 0.09 -10.05 -19.61
C THR A 180 1.22 -10.30 -18.61
N LYS A 181 0.89 -10.41 -17.32
CA LYS A 181 1.84 -10.49 -16.21
C LYS A 181 2.86 -9.34 -16.23
N THR A 182 2.40 -8.17 -16.66
CA THR A 182 3.20 -6.94 -16.66
C THR A 182 2.87 -6.14 -15.43
N THR A 183 3.87 -5.57 -14.77
CA THR A 183 3.67 -4.75 -13.57
C THR A 183 4.40 -3.43 -13.71
N LEU A 184 3.71 -2.34 -13.39
CA LEU A 184 4.27 -1.00 -13.25
C LEU A 184 4.42 -0.70 -11.76
N ILE A 185 5.64 -0.41 -11.33
CA ILE A 185 5.94 0.00 -9.95
C ILE A 185 6.59 1.37 -10.01
N VAL A 186 5.99 2.34 -9.33
CA VAL A 186 6.51 3.72 -9.23
C VAL A 186 6.67 4.08 -7.77
N LEU A 187 7.88 4.39 -7.35
CA LEU A 187 8.22 4.84 -6.00
C LEU A 187 8.83 6.24 -6.11
N CYS A 188 8.12 7.23 -5.59
CA CYS A 188 8.55 8.62 -5.63
C CYS A 188 8.68 9.16 -4.20
N ASN A 189 9.82 9.77 -3.90
CA ASN A 189 10.08 10.45 -2.63
C ASN A 189 9.82 11.95 -2.67
N ASN A 190 8.98 12.36 -3.61
CA ASN A 190 8.54 13.72 -3.83
C ASN A 190 7.02 13.73 -3.97
N ALA A 191 6.31 14.34 -3.03
CA ALA A 191 4.86 14.46 -3.08
C ALA A 191 4.45 15.58 -4.06
N THR A 192 4.59 15.33 -5.35
CA THR A 192 4.17 16.26 -6.41
C THR A 192 2.77 15.92 -6.91
N ASP A 193 1.98 16.95 -7.25
CA ASP A 193 0.65 16.77 -7.86
C ASP A 193 0.76 16.22 -9.29
N GLU A 194 1.91 16.38 -9.96
CA GLU A 194 2.18 15.81 -11.28
C GLU A 194 2.27 14.28 -11.29
N PHE A 195 2.38 13.64 -10.13
CA PHE A 195 2.50 12.18 -10.02
C PHE A 195 1.32 11.46 -10.68
N VAL A 196 0.09 11.97 -10.51
CA VAL A 196 -1.11 11.37 -11.11
C VAL A 196 -1.04 11.45 -12.63
N ASN A 197 -0.68 12.61 -13.17
CA ASN A 197 -0.56 12.80 -14.62
C ASN A 197 0.54 11.89 -15.22
N LEU A 198 1.70 11.79 -14.58
CA LEU A 198 2.77 10.90 -14.99
C LEU A 198 2.32 9.43 -15.01
N THR A 199 1.67 8.99 -13.94
CA THR A 199 1.22 7.59 -13.84
C THR A 199 0.12 7.25 -14.83
N ASP A 200 -0.77 8.20 -15.15
CA ASP A 200 -1.80 8.01 -16.20
C ASP A 200 -1.20 7.97 -17.61
N GLN A 201 -0.16 8.72 -17.87
CA GLN A 201 0.58 8.61 -19.13
C GLN A 201 1.26 7.25 -19.26
N LEU A 202 1.91 6.75 -18.20
CA LEU A 202 2.52 5.42 -18.17
C LEU A 202 1.50 4.30 -18.39
N LYS A 203 0.32 4.39 -17.76
CA LYS A 203 -0.79 3.44 -17.98
C LYS A 203 -1.19 3.42 -19.46
N LYS A 204 -1.39 4.59 -20.10
CA LYS A 204 -1.75 4.69 -21.51
C LYS A 204 -0.73 4.02 -22.42
N ILE A 205 0.57 4.23 -22.17
CA ILE A 205 1.66 3.60 -22.95
C ILE A 205 1.62 2.07 -22.85
N ILE A 206 1.33 1.53 -21.65
CA ILE A 206 1.27 0.08 -21.47
C ILE A 206 0.02 -0.52 -22.11
N LEU A 207 -1.13 0.17 -22.03
CA LEU A 207 -2.39 -0.30 -22.61
C LEU A 207 -2.45 -0.18 -24.14
N SER A 208 -1.56 0.63 -24.76
CA SER A 208 -1.50 0.79 -26.22
C SER A 208 -0.68 -0.29 -26.93
N LYS A 209 -0.06 -1.21 -26.19
CA LYS A 209 0.71 -2.37 -26.70
C LYS A 209 -0.12 -3.65 -26.65
#